data_38593bcc3ca2663da06158ca1057a752
#
_entry.id   38593bcc3ca2663da06158ca1057a752
#
_cell.length_a   1.000
_cell.length_b   1.000
_cell.length_c   1.000
_cell.angle_alpha   90.00
_cell.angle_beta   90.00
_cell.angle_gamma   90.00
#
_symmetry.space_group_name_H-M   'P 1'
#
loop_
_entity.id
_entity.type
_entity.pdbx_description
1 polymer ?
#
loop_
_entity_poly.entity_id
_entity_poly.type
_entity_poly.pdbx_seq_one_letter_code
_entity_poly.pdbx_strand_id
1 'polypeptide(L)'
;MPCNRISLSAPARDVAGTYTCSVNPKTSQPTSATITPIGTGRHWLARLPPGLFAIVFGLLGLAGAWRRLSAFNLPLTEDISAAVLSLATGLLELLLVLWIIKFFRHRDEVKKDFAHPVNGALLSLLPLTVMLTVSLCLPSMPQYFQLASGLTLAALVLQGAIAWRVVSQLATGALPADMVTPALYLPPVGGGLIGAMALNALGLHGWAVLLFGMALGAWALLEARILNRLFAGALAPPLRPTIGVELAPAPVSMLVAATLWPDLPADVLLVGLGVSCGALVAVLARWRWWTAVPFSAGFWSFSFPLAALASVAVEAVRRGGWPVLVAYVAVLMVSAVIVYLAARTLLLLVRGRLLPPG
;
A
#
# COMPACT_ATOMS: atom_id res chain seq x y z
N MET A 1 34.14 -13.48 21.95
CA MET A 1 34.47 -12.10 22.33
C MET A 1 33.95 -11.89 23.74
N PRO A 2 34.72 -11.41 24.69
CA PRO A 2 34.44 -11.54 26.13
C PRO A 2 33.46 -10.47 26.61
N CYS A 3 32.48 -10.92 27.40
CA CYS A 3 31.61 -10.08 28.21
C CYS A 3 32.40 -9.27 29.24
N ASN A 4 32.33 -7.94 29.18
CA ASN A 4 32.78 -7.07 30.25
C ASN A 4 31.80 -7.17 31.44
N ARG A 5 32.23 -7.78 32.53
CA ARG A 5 31.51 -7.73 33.83
C ARG A 5 31.70 -6.36 34.43
N ILE A 6 30.61 -5.62 34.61
CA ILE A 6 30.56 -4.46 35.46
C ILE A 6 30.48 -4.98 36.90
N SER A 7 31.54 -4.79 37.69
CA SER A 7 31.55 -5.10 39.11
C SER A 7 30.81 -3.98 39.86
N LEU A 8 29.61 -4.25 40.35
CA LEU A 8 28.91 -3.42 41.32
C LEU A 8 29.48 -3.72 42.71
N SER A 9 30.24 -2.79 43.27
CA SER A 9 30.60 -2.82 44.70
C SER A 9 29.38 -2.43 45.52
N ALA A 10 29.07 -3.22 46.56
CA ALA A 10 27.96 -2.99 47.46
C ALA A 10 28.16 -1.66 48.23
N PRO A 11 27.09 -0.88 48.46
CA PRO A 11 27.18 0.36 49.24
C PRO A 11 27.38 0.04 50.72
N ALA A 12 28.34 0.72 51.35
CA ALA A 12 28.52 0.70 52.81
C ALA A 12 27.37 1.50 53.48
N ARG A 13 26.77 0.90 54.52
CA ARG A 13 25.77 1.54 55.38
C ARG A 13 26.48 2.24 56.56
N ASP A 14 26.18 3.51 56.77
CA ASP A 14 26.46 4.13 58.05
C ASP A 14 25.21 4.27 58.95
N VAL A 15 25.44 4.61 60.23
CA VAL A 15 24.51 4.43 61.32
C VAL A 15 23.28 5.38 61.29
N ALA A 16 23.17 6.22 60.25
CA ALA A 16 22.10 7.23 60.17
C ALA A 16 21.12 7.06 58.99
N GLY A 17 21.24 6.03 58.18
CA GLY A 17 20.23 5.69 57.15
C GLY A 17 20.10 6.64 55.94
N THR A 18 21.02 7.57 55.76
CA THR A 18 21.01 8.53 54.65
C THR A 18 22.02 8.13 53.58
N TYR A 19 21.55 8.04 52.33
CA TYR A 19 22.41 7.74 51.19
C TYR A 19 22.99 9.02 50.61
N THR A 20 24.32 9.21 50.72
CA THR A 20 25.04 10.29 50.04
C THR A 20 25.73 9.74 48.80
N CYS A 21 25.36 10.21 47.62
CA CYS A 21 26.11 9.98 46.41
C CYS A 21 27.27 10.97 46.33
N SER A 22 28.53 10.51 46.55
CA SER A 22 29.69 11.35 46.29
C SER A 22 30.03 11.35 44.81
N VAL A 23 29.82 12.47 44.15
CA VAL A 23 30.28 12.73 42.78
C VAL A 23 31.77 13.14 42.86
N ASN A 24 32.64 12.33 42.26
CA ASN A 24 34.07 12.64 42.19
C ASN A 24 34.32 13.73 41.12
N PRO A 25 34.85 14.90 41.45
CA PRO A 25 34.96 16.05 40.54
C PRO A 25 36.22 16.06 39.65
N LYS A 26 36.88 14.92 39.47
CA LYS A 26 38.09 14.87 38.60
C LYS A 26 37.90 13.91 37.44
N THR A 27 37.22 14.35 36.40
CA THR A 27 37.42 13.98 34.96
C THR A 27 36.28 14.56 34.08
N SER A 28 36.09 15.84 34.08
CA SER A 28 35.36 16.50 33.01
C SER A 28 36.31 17.38 32.20
N GLN A 29 37.10 16.76 31.34
CA GLN A 29 37.57 17.48 30.17
C GLN A 29 36.35 17.70 29.26
N PRO A 30 36.11 18.93 28.80
CA PRO A 30 35.07 19.14 27.78
C PRO A 30 35.52 18.43 26.51
N THR A 31 34.86 17.31 26.19
CA THR A 31 34.95 16.73 24.88
C THR A 31 34.50 17.81 23.89
N SER A 32 35.45 18.37 23.14
CA SER A 32 35.13 19.27 22.03
C SER A 32 34.13 18.51 21.13
N ALA A 33 32.87 18.91 21.18
CA ALA A 33 31.86 18.46 20.26
C ALA A 33 32.38 18.85 18.86
N THR A 34 32.92 17.88 18.16
CA THR A 34 33.23 18.03 16.73
C THR A 34 31.88 18.36 16.08
N ILE A 35 31.71 19.62 15.73
CA ILE A 35 30.58 20.07 14.91
C ILE A 35 30.74 19.31 13.60
N THR A 36 30.05 18.16 13.49
CA THR A 36 29.87 17.49 12.22
C THR A 36 29.26 18.52 11.27
N PRO A 37 29.85 18.81 10.12
CA PRO A 37 29.28 19.77 9.20
C PRO A 37 27.85 19.33 8.92
N ILE A 38 26.91 20.28 9.04
CA ILE A 38 25.50 20.10 8.67
C ILE A 38 25.50 19.48 7.28
N GLY A 39 25.22 18.19 7.22
CA GLY A 39 25.29 17.42 5.98
C GLY A 39 24.47 18.14 4.92
N THR A 40 25.06 18.35 3.76
CA THR A 40 24.37 18.82 2.56
C THR A 40 23.08 18.02 2.43
N GLY A 41 21.93 18.71 2.59
CA GLY A 41 20.61 18.09 2.67
C GLY A 41 20.45 17.07 1.54
N ARG A 42 20.03 15.85 1.86
CA ARG A 42 19.87 14.78 0.86
C ARG A 42 19.06 15.30 -0.32
N HIS A 43 19.57 15.09 -1.53
CA HIS A 43 18.87 15.49 -2.75
C HIS A 43 17.43 14.96 -2.73
N TRP A 44 16.45 15.79 -3.08
CA TRP A 44 15.03 15.48 -2.99
C TRP A 44 14.66 14.14 -3.65
N LEU A 45 15.32 13.80 -4.77
CA LEU A 45 15.11 12.55 -5.50
C LEU A 45 15.48 11.30 -4.65
N ALA A 46 16.56 11.40 -3.85
CA ALA A 46 16.98 10.32 -2.96
C ALA A 46 15.92 10.00 -1.89
N ARG A 47 15.08 11.00 -1.52
CA ARG A 47 14.03 10.92 -0.51
C ARG A 47 12.67 10.48 -1.06
N LEU A 48 12.55 10.23 -2.38
CA LEU A 48 11.30 9.84 -3.02
C LEU A 48 10.83 8.47 -2.51
N PRO A 49 9.75 8.37 -1.71
CA PRO A 49 9.33 7.10 -1.14
C PRO A 49 8.52 6.27 -2.14
N PRO A 50 8.60 4.92 -2.06
CA PRO A 50 7.81 4.04 -2.94
C PRO A 50 6.30 4.18 -2.71
N GLY A 51 5.88 4.62 -1.51
CA GLY A 51 4.48 4.83 -1.19
C GLY A 51 3.74 5.85 -2.05
N LEU A 52 4.45 6.71 -2.83
CA LEU A 52 3.81 7.65 -3.75
C LEU A 52 3.07 6.95 -4.90
N PHE A 53 3.47 5.74 -5.28
CA PHE A 53 2.72 4.95 -6.25
C PHE A 53 1.30 4.59 -5.77
N ALA A 54 1.00 4.67 -4.47
CA ALA A 54 -0.35 4.51 -3.95
C ALA A 54 -1.33 5.57 -4.50
N ILE A 55 -0.84 6.77 -4.85
CA ILE A 55 -1.63 7.83 -5.50
C ILE A 55 -2.12 7.34 -6.87
N VAL A 56 -1.20 6.85 -7.68
CA VAL A 56 -1.51 6.29 -9.00
C VAL A 56 -2.45 5.08 -8.87
N PHE A 57 -2.16 4.19 -7.94
CA PHE A 57 -2.93 2.97 -7.70
C PHE A 57 -4.38 3.30 -7.32
N GLY A 58 -4.59 4.30 -6.47
CA GLY A 58 -5.92 4.79 -6.10
C GLY A 58 -6.68 5.43 -7.26
N LEU A 59 -6.00 6.26 -8.07
CA LEU A 59 -6.60 6.88 -9.26
C LEU A 59 -6.98 5.83 -10.32
N LEU A 60 -6.13 4.82 -10.56
CA LEU A 60 -6.45 3.70 -11.44
C LEU A 60 -7.68 2.92 -10.96
N GLY A 61 -7.75 2.67 -9.63
CA GLY A 61 -8.94 2.06 -9.03
C GLY A 61 -10.21 2.88 -9.27
N LEU A 62 -10.12 4.21 -9.10
CA LEU A 62 -11.24 5.13 -9.35
C LEU A 62 -11.67 5.13 -10.81
N ALA A 63 -10.71 5.17 -11.75
CA ALA A 63 -11.00 5.07 -13.17
C ALA A 63 -11.74 3.75 -13.50
N GLY A 64 -11.29 2.63 -12.90
CA GLY A 64 -11.96 1.33 -13.04
C GLY A 64 -13.38 1.31 -12.47
N ALA A 65 -13.65 2.00 -11.36
CA ALA A 65 -14.99 2.10 -10.78
C ALA A 65 -15.95 2.91 -11.67
N TRP A 66 -15.51 4.06 -12.19
CA TRP A 66 -16.28 4.86 -13.15
C TRP A 66 -16.53 4.11 -14.46
N ARG A 67 -15.53 3.38 -14.95
CA ARG A 67 -15.69 2.53 -16.15
C ARG A 67 -16.73 1.44 -15.97
N ARG A 68 -16.84 0.82 -14.79
CA ARG A 68 -17.90 -0.16 -14.52
C ARG A 68 -19.27 0.50 -14.43
N LEU A 69 -19.33 1.69 -13.86
CA LEU A 69 -20.57 2.46 -13.76
C LEU A 69 -21.11 2.86 -15.14
N SER A 70 -20.24 3.04 -16.16
CA SER A 70 -20.68 3.37 -17.52
C SER A 70 -21.53 2.28 -18.18
N ALA A 71 -21.46 1.03 -17.68
CA ALA A 71 -22.34 -0.05 -18.13
C ALA A 71 -23.85 0.23 -17.92
N PHE A 72 -24.20 1.23 -17.12
CA PHE A 72 -25.58 1.70 -16.95
C PHE A 72 -25.96 2.85 -17.93
N ASN A 73 -25.10 3.18 -18.88
CA ASN A 73 -25.31 4.26 -19.87
C ASN A 73 -25.61 5.62 -19.23
N LEU A 74 -25.05 5.91 -18.07
CA LEU A 74 -25.18 7.20 -17.42
C LEU A 74 -24.26 8.23 -18.10
N PRO A 75 -24.73 9.50 -18.26
CA PRO A 75 -23.94 10.54 -18.91
C PRO A 75 -22.62 10.81 -18.15
N LEU A 76 -21.57 11.20 -18.88
CA LEU A 76 -20.25 11.57 -18.38
C LEU A 76 -19.44 10.45 -17.69
N THR A 77 -19.99 9.27 -17.45
CA THR A 77 -19.28 8.22 -16.71
C THR A 77 -18.05 7.70 -17.47
N GLU A 78 -18.12 7.58 -18.79
CA GLU A 78 -16.98 7.20 -19.63
C GLU A 78 -15.94 8.33 -19.70
N ASP A 79 -16.37 9.56 -19.86
CA ASP A 79 -15.47 10.73 -19.92
C ASP A 79 -14.71 10.92 -18.62
N ILE A 80 -15.39 10.76 -17.48
CA ILE A 80 -14.76 10.82 -16.16
C ILE A 80 -13.74 9.68 -16.00
N SER A 81 -14.12 8.45 -16.40
CA SER A 81 -13.20 7.30 -16.37
C SER A 81 -11.97 7.57 -17.23
N ALA A 82 -12.14 8.03 -18.46
CA ALA A 82 -11.05 8.34 -19.37
C ALA A 82 -10.14 9.45 -18.85
N ALA A 83 -10.72 10.52 -18.31
CA ALA A 83 -9.95 11.63 -17.74
C ALA A 83 -9.12 11.18 -16.52
N VAL A 84 -9.71 10.43 -15.59
CA VAL A 84 -9.00 9.92 -14.41
C VAL A 84 -7.93 8.91 -14.81
N LEU A 85 -8.21 8.04 -15.80
CA LEU A 85 -7.24 7.07 -16.33
C LEU A 85 -6.05 7.79 -16.97
N SER A 86 -6.28 8.82 -17.79
CA SER A 86 -5.23 9.62 -18.43
C SER A 86 -4.37 10.35 -17.39
N LEU A 87 -4.99 10.91 -16.35
CA LEU A 87 -4.27 11.53 -15.23
C LEU A 87 -3.40 10.49 -14.49
N ALA A 88 -3.95 9.32 -14.21
CA ALA A 88 -3.26 8.26 -13.50
C ALA A 88 -2.06 7.72 -14.30
N THR A 89 -2.23 7.50 -15.61
CA THR A 89 -1.15 7.02 -16.49
C THR A 89 -0.04 8.05 -16.66
N GLY A 90 -0.38 9.33 -16.86
CA GLY A 90 0.64 10.39 -16.93
C GLY A 90 1.42 10.55 -15.61
N LEU A 91 0.74 10.41 -14.47
CA LEU A 91 1.42 10.41 -13.16
C LEU A 91 2.28 9.15 -12.96
N LEU A 92 1.83 7.99 -13.46
CA LEU A 92 2.63 6.75 -13.46
C LEU A 92 3.93 6.93 -14.24
N GLU A 93 3.83 7.44 -15.46
CA GLU A 93 5.00 7.69 -16.33
C GLU A 93 6.00 8.62 -15.63
N LEU A 94 5.52 9.73 -15.06
CA LEU A 94 6.36 10.65 -14.31
C LEU A 94 7.07 9.96 -13.14
N LEU A 95 6.34 9.21 -12.32
CA LEU A 95 6.92 8.51 -11.17
C LEU A 95 7.90 7.43 -11.61
N LEU A 96 7.62 6.69 -12.69
CA LEU A 96 8.53 5.68 -13.23
C LEU A 96 9.85 6.32 -13.68
N VAL A 97 9.79 7.43 -14.43
CA VAL A 97 10.99 8.18 -14.85
C VAL A 97 11.80 8.63 -13.64
N LEU A 98 11.16 9.23 -12.64
CA LEU A 98 11.84 9.66 -11.41
C LEU A 98 12.46 8.48 -10.65
N TRP A 99 11.78 7.33 -10.58
CA TRP A 99 12.32 6.13 -9.94
C TRP A 99 13.47 5.49 -10.71
N ILE A 100 13.42 5.50 -12.04
CA ILE A 100 14.54 5.06 -12.90
C ILE A 100 15.75 5.95 -12.64
N ILE A 101 15.58 7.27 -12.61
CA ILE A 101 16.68 8.22 -12.31
C ILE A 101 17.20 7.98 -10.88
N LYS A 102 16.32 7.78 -9.89
CA LYS A 102 16.70 7.43 -8.52
C LYS A 102 17.50 6.12 -8.49
N PHE A 103 17.08 5.09 -9.22
CA PHE A 103 17.77 3.79 -9.28
C PHE A 103 19.20 3.93 -9.80
N PHE A 104 19.44 4.74 -10.83
CA PHE A 104 20.78 4.91 -11.37
C PHE A 104 21.67 5.86 -10.56
N ARG A 105 21.10 6.93 -9.97
CA ARG A 105 21.87 7.95 -9.25
C ARG A 105 22.02 7.70 -7.75
N HIS A 106 21.07 6.99 -7.13
CA HIS A 106 20.97 6.80 -5.68
C HIS A 106 20.74 5.32 -5.33
N ARG A 107 21.54 4.41 -5.89
CA ARG A 107 21.40 2.95 -5.73
C ARG A 107 21.37 2.50 -4.28
N ASP A 108 22.15 3.15 -3.41
CA ASP A 108 22.22 2.78 -2.01
C ASP A 108 20.93 3.12 -1.24
N GLU A 109 20.26 4.22 -1.61
CA GLU A 109 18.97 4.55 -1.05
C GLU A 109 17.87 3.58 -1.53
N VAL A 110 17.91 3.15 -2.80
CA VAL A 110 17.00 2.10 -3.30
C VAL A 110 17.22 0.78 -2.57
N LYS A 111 18.49 0.39 -2.32
CA LYS A 111 18.80 -0.80 -1.51
C LYS A 111 18.28 -0.69 -0.08
N LYS A 112 18.40 0.49 0.54
CA LYS A 112 17.83 0.76 1.87
C LYS A 112 16.30 0.65 1.87
N ASP A 113 15.63 1.26 0.88
CA ASP A 113 14.19 1.14 0.72
C ASP A 113 13.77 -0.34 0.56
N PHE A 114 14.48 -1.09 -0.27
CA PHE A 114 14.22 -2.52 -0.45
C PHE A 114 14.52 -3.33 0.82
N ALA A 115 15.55 -2.98 1.58
CA ALA A 115 15.90 -3.66 2.83
C ALA A 115 14.91 -3.38 3.96
N HIS A 116 14.29 -2.21 3.99
CA HIS A 116 13.33 -1.83 5.01
C HIS A 116 12.02 -2.65 4.89
N PRO A 117 11.51 -3.27 5.98
CA PRO A 117 10.35 -4.16 5.91
C PRO A 117 9.11 -3.51 5.27
N VAL A 118 8.74 -2.31 5.71
CA VAL A 118 7.54 -1.61 5.22
C VAL A 118 7.76 -1.00 3.84
N ASN A 119 8.89 -0.29 3.63
CA ASN A 119 9.19 0.30 2.32
C ASN A 119 9.38 -0.78 1.25
N GLY A 120 10.02 -1.91 1.61
CA GLY A 120 10.19 -3.06 0.73
C GLY A 120 8.85 -3.66 0.29
N ALA A 121 7.86 -3.72 1.18
CA ALA A 121 6.51 -4.10 0.82
C ALA A 121 5.82 -3.04 -0.08
N LEU A 122 5.99 -1.75 0.22
CA LEU A 122 5.44 -0.65 -0.58
C LEU A 122 6.06 -0.54 -1.99
N LEU A 123 7.27 -1.07 -2.21
CA LEU A 123 7.86 -1.18 -3.55
C LEU A 123 6.99 -2.00 -4.51
N SER A 124 6.16 -2.91 -4.01
CA SER A 124 5.18 -3.65 -4.80
C SER A 124 4.19 -2.74 -5.54
N LEU A 125 3.94 -1.54 -5.02
CA LEU A 125 3.03 -0.59 -5.69
C LEU A 125 3.50 -0.22 -7.09
N LEU A 126 4.81 -0.24 -7.36
CA LEU A 126 5.36 0.04 -8.69
C LEU A 126 4.89 -1.02 -9.72
N PRO A 127 5.19 -2.33 -9.58
CA PRO A 127 4.69 -3.32 -10.52
C PRO A 127 3.16 -3.46 -10.46
N LEU A 128 2.51 -3.26 -9.31
CA LEU A 128 1.05 -3.27 -9.20
C LEU A 128 0.39 -2.19 -10.08
N THR A 129 0.91 -0.96 -10.06
CA THR A 129 0.37 0.12 -10.90
C THR A 129 0.55 -0.17 -12.39
N VAL A 130 1.69 -0.73 -12.80
CA VAL A 130 1.93 -1.14 -14.19
C VAL A 130 0.93 -2.21 -14.62
N MET A 131 0.76 -3.28 -13.84
CA MET A 131 -0.17 -4.37 -14.16
C MET A 131 -1.63 -3.89 -14.19
N LEU A 132 -2.03 -3.01 -13.27
CA LEU A 132 -3.38 -2.46 -13.25
C LEU A 132 -3.62 -1.53 -14.45
N THR A 133 -2.63 -0.73 -14.84
CA THR A 133 -2.71 0.11 -16.05
C THR A 133 -2.89 -0.76 -17.30
N VAL A 134 -2.12 -1.83 -17.43
CA VAL A 134 -2.29 -2.78 -18.56
C VAL A 134 -3.70 -3.35 -18.57
N SER A 135 -4.22 -3.80 -17.43
CA SER A 135 -5.56 -4.40 -17.37
C SER A 135 -6.68 -3.42 -17.73
N LEU A 136 -6.48 -2.13 -17.48
CA LEU A 136 -7.46 -1.09 -17.82
C LEU A 136 -7.32 -0.56 -19.25
N CYS A 137 -6.09 -0.43 -19.77
CA CYS A 137 -5.85 0.19 -21.07
C CYS A 137 -5.94 -0.80 -22.24
N LEU A 138 -5.45 -2.03 -22.07
CA LEU A 138 -5.32 -2.99 -23.16
C LEU A 138 -6.63 -3.32 -23.88
N PRO A 139 -7.79 -3.46 -23.21
CA PRO A 139 -9.06 -3.71 -23.90
C PRO A 139 -9.46 -2.62 -24.90
N SER A 140 -9.05 -1.38 -24.65
CA SER A 140 -9.33 -0.23 -25.53
C SER A 140 -8.20 0.03 -26.55
N MET A 141 -7.03 -0.59 -26.35
CA MET A 141 -5.81 -0.35 -27.15
C MET A 141 -5.11 -1.65 -27.53
N PRO A 142 -5.78 -2.58 -28.25
CA PRO A 142 -5.25 -3.92 -28.56
C PRO A 142 -3.98 -3.89 -29.43
N GLN A 143 -3.72 -2.81 -30.16
CA GLN A 143 -2.49 -2.62 -30.95
C GLN A 143 -1.22 -2.64 -30.10
N TYR A 144 -1.31 -2.36 -28.79
CA TYR A 144 -0.18 -2.38 -27.86
C TYR A 144 0.03 -3.71 -27.13
N PHE A 145 -0.59 -4.81 -27.63
CA PHE A 145 -0.55 -6.13 -27.00
C PHE A 145 0.87 -6.61 -26.67
N GLN A 146 1.83 -6.45 -27.57
CA GLN A 146 3.22 -6.89 -27.35
C GLN A 146 3.89 -6.09 -26.22
N LEU A 147 3.70 -4.77 -26.21
CA LEU A 147 4.21 -3.92 -25.14
C LEU A 147 3.55 -4.28 -23.78
N ALA A 148 2.23 -4.45 -23.78
CA ALA A 148 1.48 -4.82 -22.58
C ALA A 148 1.93 -6.18 -22.03
N SER A 149 2.19 -7.16 -22.90
CA SER A 149 2.72 -8.47 -22.49
C SER A 149 4.10 -8.37 -21.87
N GLY A 150 5.01 -7.61 -22.49
CA GLY A 150 6.36 -7.37 -21.97
C GLY A 150 6.34 -6.66 -20.60
N LEU A 151 5.53 -5.60 -20.48
CA LEU A 151 5.37 -4.85 -19.23
C LEU A 151 4.77 -5.73 -18.11
N THR A 152 3.75 -6.54 -18.44
CA THR A 152 3.12 -7.45 -17.46
C THR A 152 4.12 -8.49 -16.98
N LEU A 153 4.87 -9.12 -17.89
CA LEU A 153 5.87 -10.12 -17.53
C LEU A 153 6.97 -9.52 -16.64
N ALA A 154 7.52 -8.38 -17.01
CA ALA A 154 8.52 -7.68 -16.21
C ALA A 154 7.98 -7.30 -14.82
N ALA A 155 6.74 -6.80 -14.76
CA ALA A 155 6.08 -6.46 -13.51
C ALA A 155 5.83 -7.69 -12.63
N LEU A 156 5.39 -8.82 -13.20
CA LEU A 156 5.19 -10.08 -12.49
C LEU A 156 6.50 -10.63 -11.92
N VAL A 157 7.60 -10.58 -12.68
CA VAL A 157 8.93 -11.02 -12.20
C VAL A 157 9.38 -10.16 -11.03
N LEU A 158 9.29 -8.83 -11.15
CA LEU A 158 9.64 -7.91 -10.06
C LEU A 158 8.74 -8.13 -8.83
N GLN A 159 7.43 -8.27 -9.04
CA GLN A 159 6.46 -8.54 -7.99
C GLN A 159 6.75 -9.86 -7.27
N GLY A 160 7.05 -10.92 -8.03
CA GLY A 160 7.44 -12.23 -7.50
C GLY A 160 8.70 -12.17 -6.64
N ALA A 161 9.72 -11.41 -7.08
CA ALA A 161 10.94 -11.22 -6.30
C ALA A 161 10.67 -10.49 -4.96
N ILE A 162 9.83 -9.45 -4.97
CA ILE A 162 9.44 -8.73 -3.75
C ILE A 162 8.62 -9.64 -2.83
N ALA A 163 7.64 -10.37 -3.38
CA ALA A 163 6.81 -11.31 -2.63
C ALA A 163 7.65 -12.43 -2.00
N TRP A 164 8.56 -13.03 -2.77
CA TRP A 164 9.49 -14.05 -2.28
C TRP A 164 10.29 -13.56 -1.07
N ARG A 165 10.83 -12.34 -1.17
CA ARG A 165 11.61 -11.76 -0.06
C ARG A 165 10.75 -11.58 1.20
N VAL A 166 9.54 -11.01 1.08
CA VAL A 166 8.65 -10.79 2.23
C VAL A 166 8.22 -12.12 2.84
N VAL A 167 7.80 -13.07 2.03
CA VAL A 167 7.40 -14.41 2.50
C VAL A 167 8.58 -15.14 3.17
N SER A 168 9.79 -15.05 2.60
CA SER A 168 10.99 -15.62 3.20
C SER A 168 11.29 -15.02 4.58
N GLN A 169 11.18 -13.70 4.74
CA GLN A 169 11.36 -13.03 6.03
C GLN A 169 10.32 -13.44 7.07
N LEU A 170 9.08 -13.64 6.65
CA LEU A 170 8.01 -14.13 7.52
C LEU A 170 8.23 -15.59 7.93
N ALA A 171 8.60 -16.44 6.97
CA ALA A 171 8.81 -17.87 7.20
C ALA A 171 10.01 -18.17 8.12
N THR A 172 11.06 -17.34 8.03
CA THR A 172 12.26 -17.47 8.87
C THR A 172 12.20 -16.74 10.20
N GLY A 173 11.10 -16.00 10.46
CA GLY A 173 10.99 -15.17 11.66
C GLY A 173 11.93 -13.96 11.68
N ALA A 174 12.56 -13.61 10.55
CA ALA A 174 13.48 -12.48 10.45
C ALA A 174 12.78 -11.12 10.47
N LEU A 175 11.46 -11.09 10.28
CA LEU A 175 10.68 -9.86 10.31
C LEU A 175 10.36 -9.48 11.77
N PRO A 176 10.78 -8.29 12.26
CA PRO A 176 10.42 -7.81 13.59
C PRO A 176 8.90 -7.70 13.77
N ALA A 177 8.39 -8.10 14.94
CA ALA A 177 6.95 -8.17 15.18
C ALA A 177 6.26 -6.79 15.09
N ASP A 178 6.95 -5.72 15.46
CA ASP A 178 6.46 -4.33 15.39
C ASP A 178 6.38 -3.80 13.95
N MET A 179 7.11 -4.43 13.00
CA MET A 179 7.09 -4.10 11.56
C MET A 179 6.06 -4.92 10.76
N VAL A 180 5.36 -5.86 11.40
CA VAL A 180 4.23 -6.55 10.77
C VAL A 180 3.06 -5.57 10.65
N THR A 181 2.72 -5.20 9.44
CA THR A 181 1.65 -4.23 9.11
C THR A 181 0.82 -4.74 7.94
N PRO A 182 -0.39 -4.20 7.72
CA PRO A 182 -1.19 -4.55 6.55
C PRO A 182 -0.49 -4.31 5.19
N ALA A 183 0.53 -3.46 5.13
CA ALA A 183 1.31 -3.28 3.90
C ALA A 183 1.93 -4.60 3.38
N LEU A 184 2.10 -5.60 4.23
CA LEU A 184 2.60 -6.92 3.83
C LEU A 184 1.65 -7.70 2.91
N TYR A 185 0.38 -7.30 2.79
CA TYR A 185 -0.51 -7.87 1.77
C TYR A 185 -0.11 -7.47 0.34
N LEU A 186 0.52 -6.29 0.14
CA LEU A 186 0.81 -5.79 -1.19
C LEU A 186 1.66 -6.74 -2.04
N PRO A 187 2.77 -7.33 -1.53
CA PRO A 187 3.58 -8.22 -2.36
C PRO A 187 2.87 -9.53 -2.75
N PRO A 188 2.45 -10.42 -1.85
CA PRO A 188 1.89 -11.70 -2.26
C PRO A 188 0.41 -11.62 -2.63
N VAL A 189 -0.41 -10.89 -1.88
CA VAL A 189 -1.86 -10.85 -2.11
C VAL A 189 -2.21 -9.86 -3.23
N GLY A 190 -1.82 -8.60 -3.07
CA GLY A 190 -2.05 -7.57 -4.08
C GLY A 190 -1.41 -7.96 -5.42
N GLY A 191 -0.15 -8.43 -5.38
CA GLY A 191 0.57 -8.87 -6.57
C GLY A 191 -0.13 -9.99 -7.32
N GLY A 192 -0.62 -10.99 -6.60
CA GLY A 192 -1.36 -12.10 -7.22
C GLY A 192 -2.72 -11.67 -7.78
N LEU A 193 -3.48 -10.86 -7.02
CA LEU A 193 -4.80 -10.38 -7.47
C LEU A 193 -4.70 -9.47 -8.69
N ILE A 194 -3.86 -8.45 -8.67
CA ILE A 194 -3.71 -7.51 -9.79
C ILE A 194 -3.00 -8.17 -10.97
N GLY A 195 -2.03 -9.06 -10.70
CA GLY A 195 -1.40 -9.88 -11.72
C GLY A 195 -2.40 -10.78 -12.45
N ALA A 196 -3.37 -11.35 -11.72
CA ALA A 196 -4.46 -12.14 -12.34
C ALA A 196 -5.32 -11.28 -13.27
N MET A 197 -5.65 -10.03 -12.91
CA MET A 197 -6.36 -9.10 -13.79
C MET A 197 -5.56 -8.80 -15.07
N ALA A 198 -4.25 -8.55 -14.95
CA ALA A 198 -3.40 -8.26 -16.10
C ALA A 198 -3.25 -9.47 -17.02
N LEU A 199 -3.05 -10.67 -16.47
CA LEU A 199 -2.99 -11.91 -17.24
C LEU A 199 -4.32 -12.20 -17.96
N ASN A 200 -5.45 -11.96 -17.30
CA ASN A 200 -6.76 -12.12 -17.92
C ASN A 200 -6.96 -11.13 -19.09
N ALA A 201 -6.51 -9.89 -18.95
CA ALA A 201 -6.56 -8.89 -20.01
C ALA A 201 -5.68 -9.29 -21.22
N LEU A 202 -4.63 -10.09 -21.01
CA LEU A 202 -3.80 -10.68 -22.04
C LEU A 202 -4.40 -11.98 -22.64
N GLY A 203 -5.59 -12.40 -22.22
CA GLY A 203 -6.22 -13.67 -22.66
C GLY A 203 -5.63 -14.92 -22.02
N LEU A 204 -4.76 -14.78 -21.02
CA LEU A 204 -4.09 -15.88 -20.31
C LEU A 204 -4.92 -16.35 -19.10
N HIS A 205 -6.21 -16.68 -19.33
CA HIS A 205 -7.19 -16.97 -18.28
C HIS A 205 -6.73 -18.07 -17.31
N GLY A 206 -6.19 -19.19 -17.78
CA GLY A 206 -5.73 -20.28 -16.91
C GLY A 206 -4.65 -19.86 -15.93
N TRP A 207 -3.68 -19.06 -16.38
CA TRP A 207 -2.63 -18.48 -15.52
C TRP A 207 -3.20 -17.44 -14.57
N ALA A 208 -4.18 -16.65 -15.00
CA ALA A 208 -4.88 -15.69 -14.16
C ALA A 208 -5.60 -16.38 -13.00
N VAL A 209 -6.33 -17.47 -13.26
CA VAL A 209 -7.03 -18.26 -12.23
C VAL A 209 -6.04 -18.91 -11.25
N LEU A 210 -4.92 -19.46 -11.76
CA LEU A 210 -3.88 -20.01 -10.90
C LEU A 210 -3.31 -18.95 -9.94
N LEU A 211 -2.95 -17.79 -10.49
CA LEU A 211 -2.38 -16.70 -9.70
C LEU A 211 -3.39 -16.12 -8.70
N PHE A 212 -4.67 -16.04 -9.07
CA PHE A 212 -5.76 -15.69 -8.17
C PHE A 212 -5.86 -16.64 -6.97
N GLY A 213 -5.83 -17.96 -7.22
CA GLY A 213 -5.83 -18.97 -6.17
C GLY A 213 -4.62 -18.85 -5.22
N MET A 214 -3.43 -18.60 -5.77
CA MET A 214 -2.22 -18.35 -4.97
C MET A 214 -2.38 -17.10 -4.07
N ALA A 215 -2.98 -16.04 -4.60
CA ALA A 215 -3.23 -14.83 -3.83
C ALA A 215 -4.23 -15.05 -2.68
N LEU A 216 -5.29 -15.81 -2.89
CA LEU A 216 -6.24 -16.20 -1.84
C LEU A 216 -5.57 -17.02 -0.75
N GLY A 217 -4.72 -17.99 -1.11
CA GLY A 217 -3.92 -18.76 -0.17
C GLY A 217 -2.98 -17.88 0.65
N ALA A 218 -2.29 -16.94 -0.01
CA ALA A 218 -1.44 -15.96 0.67
C ALA A 218 -2.25 -15.05 1.62
N TRP A 219 -3.45 -14.62 1.23
CA TRP A 219 -4.33 -13.85 2.10
C TRP A 219 -4.70 -14.65 3.35
N ALA A 220 -5.20 -15.87 3.20
CA ALA A 220 -5.58 -16.71 4.33
C ALA A 220 -4.44 -16.91 5.35
N LEU A 221 -3.21 -17.10 4.86
CA LEU A 221 -2.02 -17.25 5.72
C LEU A 221 -1.61 -15.94 6.42
N LEU A 222 -1.65 -14.82 5.70
CA LEU A 222 -1.23 -13.51 6.24
C LEU A 222 -2.26 -12.91 7.17
N GLU A 223 -3.56 -13.14 6.93
CA GLU A 223 -4.65 -12.58 7.73
C GLU A 223 -4.48 -12.90 9.20
N ALA A 224 -4.28 -14.17 9.55
CA ALA A 224 -4.05 -14.57 10.93
C ALA A 224 -2.84 -13.88 11.55
N ARG A 225 -1.76 -13.71 10.79
CA ARG A 225 -0.53 -13.08 11.29
C ARG A 225 -0.70 -11.58 11.53
N ILE A 226 -1.37 -10.89 10.60
CA ILE A 226 -1.60 -9.45 10.69
C ILE A 226 -2.61 -9.13 11.78
N LEU A 227 -3.73 -9.85 11.86
CA LEU A 227 -4.73 -9.67 12.92
C LEU A 227 -4.14 -9.91 14.30
N ASN A 228 -3.36 -10.99 14.50
CA ASN A 228 -2.67 -11.23 15.76
C ASN A 228 -1.76 -10.06 16.14
N ARG A 229 -1.04 -9.48 15.17
CA ARG A 229 -0.20 -8.30 15.42
C ARG A 229 -1.04 -7.08 15.80
N LEU A 230 -2.16 -6.83 15.10
CA LEU A 230 -3.04 -5.70 15.40
C LEU A 230 -3.73 -5.82 16.77
N PHE A 231 -4.05 -7.04 17.20
CA PHE A 231 -4.61 -7.31 18.54
C PHE A 231 -3.55 -7.21 19.65
N ALA A 232 -2.28 -7.50 19.35
CA ALA A 232 -1.19 -7.41 20.32
C ALA A 232 -0.84 -5.97 20.73
N GLY A 233 -1.29 -4.95 20.00
CA GLY A 233 -1.08 -3.55 20.34
C GLY A 233 -1.16 -2.60 19.16
N ALA A 234 -1.17 -1.31 19.47
CA ALA A 234 -1.28 -0.24 18.47
C ALA A 234 -0.05 -0.17 17.55
N LEU A 235 -0.28 0.13 16.27
CA LEU A 235 0.80 0.48 15.35
C LEU A 235 1.44 1.82 15.74
N ALA A 236 2.75 1.94 15.52
CA ALA A 236 3.46 3.20 15.67
C ALA A 236 2.79 4.31 14.83
N PRO A 237 2.75 5.57 15.29
CA PRO A 237 2.02 6.65 14.63
C PRO A 237 2.26 6.77 13.12
N PRO A 238 3.51 6.67 12.59
CA PRO A 238 3.74 6.75 11.15
C PRO A 238 3.15 5.59 10.34
N LEU A 239 2.91 4.43 10.99
CA LEU A 239 2.40 3.22 10.34
C LEU A 239 0.87 3.10 10.41
N ARG A 240 0.19 3.89 11.24
CA ARG A 240 -1.27 3.83 11.40
C ARG A 240 -2.05 3.96 10.09
N PRO A 241 -1.66 4.82 9.14
CA PRO A 241 -2.38 4.91 7.87
C PRO A 241 -2.34 3.61 7.05
N THR A 242 -1.37 2.70 7.30
CA THR A 242 -1.32 1.41 6.59
C THR A 242 -2.53 0.52 6.87
N ILE A 243 -3.35 0.84 7.89
CA ILE A 243 -4.61 0.14 8.19
C ILE A 243 -5.58 0.19 7.00
N GLY A 244 -5.46 1.18 6.12
CA GLY A 244 -6.26 1.24 4.89
C GLY A 244 -6.04 0.04 3.97
N VAL A 245 -4.85 -0.58 3.99
CA VAL A 245 -4.56 -1.77 3.18
C VAL A 245 -5.34 -3.00 3.68
N GLU A 246 -5.74 -3.04 4.97
CA GLU A 246 -6.58 -4.09 5.55
C GLU A 246 -7.94 -4.22 4.84
N LEU A 247 -8.41 -3.12 4.26
CA LEU A 247 -9.65 -3.10 3.49
C LEU A 247 -9.51 -3.77 2.12
N ALA A 248 -8.29 -4.04 1.63
CA ALA A 248 -8.07 -4.43 0.24
C ALA A 248 -8.43 -5.90 -0.07
N PRO A 249 -8.02 -6.90 0.72
CA PRO A 249 -8.08 -8.28 0.28
C PRO A 249 -9.48 -8.75 -0.14
N ALA A 250 -10.51 -8.45 0.63
CA ALA A 250 -11.87 -8.90 0.34
C ALA A 250 -12.46 -8.26 -0.93
N PRO A 251 -12.58 -6.92 -1.05
CA PRO A 251 -13.18 -6.32 -2.25
C PRO A 251 -12.33 -6.52 -3.50
N VAL A 252 -10.99 -6.55 -3.38
CA VAL A 252 -10.13 -6.78 -4.54
C VAL A 252 -10.27 -8.22 -5.04
N SER A 253 -10.35 -9.21 -4.14
CA SER A 253 -10.60 -10.61 -4.53
C SER A 253 -11.93 -10.75 -5.26
N MET A 254 -12.98 -10.12 -4.77
CA MET A 254 -14.30 -10.16 -5.42
C MET A 254 -14.31 -9.42 -6.76
N LEU A 255 -13.59 -8.31 -6.85
CA LEU A 255 -13.43 -7.57 -8.10
C LEU A 255 -12.71 -8.41 -9.17
N VAL A 256 -11.64 -9.10 -8.76
CA VAL A 256 -10.90 -10.01 -9.64
C VAL A 256 -11.77 -11.20 -10.03
N ALA A 257 -12.48 -11.81 -9.09
CA ALA A 257 -13.43 -12.90 -9.38
C ALA A 257 -14.50 -12.46 -10.39
N ALA A 258 -15.10 -11.28 -10.20
CA ALA A 258 -16.08 -10.73 -11.13
C ALA A 258 -15.50 -10.47 -12.53
N THR A 259 -14.19 -10.23 -12.63
CA THR A 259 -13.49 -10.00 -13.90
C THR A 259 -13.10 -11.32 -14.57
N LEU A 260 -12.69 -12.33 -13.79
CA LEU A 260 -12.33 -13.66 -14.31
C LEU A 260 -13.56 -14.47 -14.74
N TRP A 261 -14.66 -14.30 -14.04
CA TRP A 261 -15.90 -15.01 -14.30
C TRP A 261 -17.04 -14.01 -14.53
N PRO A 262 -17.29 -13.63 -15.81
CA PRO A 262 -18.37 -12.70 -16.15
C PRO A 262 -19.76 -13.17 -15.69
N ASP A 263 -19.98 -14.48 -15.63
CA ASP A 263 -21.25 -15.10 -15.23
C ASP A 263 -21.33 -15.41 -13.73
N LEU A 264 -20.41 -14.89 -12.91
CA LEU A 264 -20.44 -15.08 -11.45
C LEU A 264 -21.79 -14.60 -10.88
N PRO A 265 -22.52 -15.45 -10.11
CA PRO A 265 -23.83 -15.09 -9.56
C PRO A 265 -23.78 -13.84 -8.68
N ALA A 266 -24.87 -13.06 -8.74
CA ALA A 266 -25.01 -11.86 -7.91
C ALA A 266 -24.89 -12.15 -6.43
N ASP A 267 -25.43 -13.27 -5.95
CA ASP A 267 -25.37 -13.67 -4.54
C ASP A 267 -23.94 -13.83 -4.03
N VAL A 268 -23.04 -14.36 -4.87
CA VAL A 268 -21.61 -14.48 -4.53
C VAL A 268 -20.97 -13.09 -4.37
N LEU A 269 -21.32 -12.15 -5.28
CA LEU A 269 -20.87 -10.77 -5.19
C LEU A 269 -21.41 -10.08 -3.94
N LEU A 270 -22.66 -10.34 -3.56
CA LEU A 270 -23.28 -9.78 -2.36
C LEU A 270 -22.62 -10.32 -1.08
N VAL A 271 -22.30 -11.61 -1.04
CA VAL A 271 -21.54 -12.20 0.07
C VAL A 271 -20.16 -11.52 0.19
N GLY A 272 -19.43 -11.39 -0.92
CA GLY A 272 -18.14 -10.72 -0.92
C GLY A 272 -18.22 -9.23 -0.55
N LEU A 273 -19.29 -8.55 -0.98
CA LEU A 273 -19.57 -7.17 -0.57
C LEU A 273 -19.82 -7.09 0.95
N GLY A 274 -20.59 -8.03 1.50
CA GLY A 274 -20.85 -8.14 2.94
C GLY A 274 -19.55 -8.33 3.76
N VAL A 275 -18.68 -9.24 3.33
CA VAL A 275 -17.35 -9.44 3.95
C VAL A 275 -16.53 -8.16 3.89
N SER A 276 -16.52 -7.47 2.74
CA SER A 276 -15.81 -6.21 2.55
C SER A 276 -16.35 -5.07 3.43
N CYS A 277 -17.68 -5.00 3.59
CA CYS A 277 -18.32 -4.05 4.49
C CYS A 277 -18.00 -4.34 5.96
N GLY A 278 -17.85 -5.60 6.35
CA GLY A 278 -17.41 -5.99 7.69
C GLY A 278 -16.03 -5.43 8.02
N ALA A 279 -15.05 -5.60 7.11
CA ALA A 279 -13.73 -5.01 7.24
C ALA A 279 -13.78 -3.48 7.31
N LEU A 280 -14.61 -2.84 6.46
CA LEU A 280 -14.81 -1.39 6.46
C LEU A 280 -15.32 -0.89 7.81
N VAL A 281 -16.35 -1.54 8.39
CA VAL A 281 -16.90 -1.19 9.70
C VAL A 281 -15.83 -1.33 10.79
N ALA A 282 -15.04 -2.40 10.77
CA ALA A 282 -13.95 -2.63 11.72
C ALA A 282 -12.87 -1.53 11.66
N VAL A 283 -12.53 -1.05 10.48
CA VAL A 283 -11.55 0.06 10.30
C VAL A 283 -12.18 1.39 10.71
N LEU A 284 -13.44 1.65 10.33
CA LEU A 284 -14.17 2.88 10.72
C LEU A 284 -14.41 2.97 12.22
N ALA A 285 -14.66 1.85 12.93
CA ALA A 285 -14.78 1.83 14.38
C ALA A 285 -13.54 2.39 15.11
N ARG A 286 -12.38 2.35 14.44
CA ARG A 286 -11.10 2.87 14.95
C ARG A 286 -10.71 4.23 14.34
N TRP A 287 -11.64 4.96 13.69
CA TRP A 287 -11.34 6.16 12.92
C TRP A 287 -10.59 7.24 13.72
N ARG A 288 -10.95 7.46 14.99
CA ARG A 288 -10.26 8.42 15.88
C ARG A 288 -8.79 8.08 16.09
N TRP A 289 -8.46 6.78 16.10
CA TRP A 289 -7.09 6.32 16.32
C TRP A 289 -6.19 6.52 15.09
N TRP A 290 -6.65 6.14 13.90
CA TRP A 290 -5.80 6.29 12.70
C TRP A 290 -5.83 7.71 12.12
N THR A 291 -6.83 8.55 12.45
CA THR A 291 -6.85 9.98 12.09
C THR A 291 -6.10 10.86 13.07
N ALA A 292 -5.69 10.37 14.23
CA ALA A 292 -4.94 11.13 15.24
C ALA A 292 -3.49 11.45 14.84
N VAL A 293 -3.09 11.11 13.62
CA VAL A 293 -1.75 11.38 13.07
C VAL A 293 -1.82 12.45 11.97
N PRO A 294 -0.74 13.23 11.76
CA PRO A 294 -0.69 14.19 10.66
C PRO A 294 -0.93 13.51 9.31
N PHE A 295 -1.60 14.20 8.40
CA PHE A 295 -1.82 13.69 7.05
C PHE A 295 -0.48 13.46 6.33
N SER A 296 -0.34 12.32 5.69
CA SER A 296 0.81 11.90 4.89
C SER A 296 0.35 11.12 3.65
N ALA A 297 1.26 10.88 2.72
CA ALA A 297 0.98 10.03 1.54
C ALA A 297 0.51 8.60 1.92
N GLY A 298 0.80 8.14 3.15
CA GLY A 298 0.30 6.85 3.66
C GLY A 298 -1.22 6.71 3.67
N PHE A 299 -1.98 7.81 3.77
CA PHE A 299 -3.44 7.78 3.70
C PHE A 299 -4.00 7.35 2.33
N TRP A 300 -3.19 7.36 1.27
CA TRP A 300 -3.59 6.79 -0.01
C TRP A 300 -3.78 5.27 0.04
N SER A 301 -3.37 4.61 1.12
CA SER A 301 -3.68 3.20 1.39
C SER A 301 -5.18 2.88 1.38
N PHE A 302 -6.03 3.87 1.67
CA PHE A 302 -7.50 3.73 1.64
C PHE A 302 -8.10 3.82 0.24
N SER A 303 -7.43 4.48 -0.71
CA SER A 303 -8.01 4.87 -2.00
C SER A 303 -8.39 3.68 -2.87
N PHE A 304 -7.44 2.78 -3.13
CA PHE A 304 -7.68 1.61 -3.98
C PHE A 304 -8.65 0.60 -3.38
N PRO A 305 -8.56 0.23 -2.08
CA PRO A 305 -9.54 -0.65 -1.44
C PRO A 305 -10.98 -0.13 -1.53
N LEU A 306 -11.18 1.16 -1.28
CA LEU A 306 -12.50 1.78 -1.39
C LEU A 306 -13.00 1.83 -2.83
N ALA A 307 -12.11 2.06 -3.80
CA ALA A 307 -12.47 2.01 -5.22
C ALA A 307 -12.83 0.58 -5.68
N ALA A 308 -12.13 -0.44 -5.16
CA ALA A 308 -12.47 -1.83 -5.39
C ALA A 308 -13.83 -2.18 -4.77
N LEU A 309 -14.08 -1.73 -3.55
CA LEU A 309 -15.38 -1.92 -2.88
C LEU A 309 -16.53 -1.29 -3.69
N ALA A 310 -16.36 -0.06 -4.15
CA ALA A 310 -17.35 0.59 -5.03
C ALA A 310 -17.54 -0.17 -6.34
N SER A 311 -16.46 -0.69 -6.93
CA SER A 311 -16.52 -1.50 -8.15
C SER A 311 -17.29 -2.81 -7.94
N VAL A 312 -17.10 -3.49 -6.80
CA VAL A 312 -17.89 -4.69 -6.44
C VAL A 312 -19.35 -4.33 -6.22
N ALA A 313 -19.66 -3.20 -5.58
CA ALA A 313 -21.03 -2.71 -5.43
C ALA A 313 -21.69 -2.45 -6.79
N VAL A 314 -20.98 -1.84 -7.74
CA VAL A 314 -21.48 -1.64 -9.11
C VAL A 314 -21.79 -2.99 -9.79
N GLU A 315 -20.90 -3.99 -9.69
CA GLU A 315 -21.11 -5.31 -10.25
C GLU A 315 -22.29 -6.06 -9.57
N ALA A 316 -22.41 -5.95 -8.25
CA ALA A 316 -23.53 -6.54 -7.51
C ALA A 316 -24.87 -5.91 -7.88
N VAL A 317 -24.93 -4.58 -8.04
CA VAL A 317 -26.11 -3.86 -8.52
C VAL A 317 -26.48 -4.30 -9.95
N ARG A 318 -25.49 -4.34 -10.85
CA ARG A 318 -25.69 -4.68 -12.25
C ARG A 318 -26.23 -6.10 -12.43
N ARG A 319 -25.70 -7.09 -11.69
CA ARG A 319 -26.06 -8.49 -11.80
C ARG A 319 -27.25 -8.86 -10.93
N GLY A 320 -27.46 -8.17 -9.81
CA GLY A 320 -28.55 -8.42 -8.86
C GLY A 320 -29.83 -7.61 -9.11
N GLY A 321 -29.82 -6.74 -10.11
CA GLY A 321 -31.00 -5.93 -10.45
C GLY A 321 -31.37 -4.88 -9.38
N TRP A 322 -30.42 -4.45 -8.55
CA TRP A 322 -30.64 -3.43 -7.55
C TRP A 322 -30.74 -2.02 -8.16
N PRO A 323 -31.32 -1.03 -7.43
CA PRO A 323 -31.39 0.33 -7.93
C PRO A 323 -30.01 0.90 -8.26
N VAL A 324 -29.85 1.42 -9.47
CA VAL A 324 -28.59 2.04 -9.97
C VAL A 324 -28.06 3.11 -9.05
N LEU A 325 -28.96 3.79 -8.31
CA LEU A 325 -28.59 4.80 -7.32
C LEU A 325 -27.59 4.29 -6.28
N VAL A 326 -27.66 3.02 -5.89
CA VAL A 326 -26.72 2.40 -4.93
C VAL A 326 -25.30 2.38 -5.51
N ALA A 327 -25.16 1.94 -6.77
CA ALA A 327 -23.88 1.94 -7.48
C ALA A 327 -23.32 3.36 -7.65
N TYR A 328 -24.19 4.30 -8.03
CA TYR A 328 -23.80 5.68 -8.24
C TYR A 328 -23.30 6.34 -6.95
N VAL A 329 -24.04 6.16 -5.85
CA VAL A 329 -23.65 6.69 -4.52
C VAL A 329 -22.31 6.09 -4.07
N ALA A 330 -22.10 4.78 -4.25
CA ALA A 330 -20.83 4.13 -3.90
C ALA A 330 -19.63 4.74 -4.65
N VAL A 331 -19.78 4.98 -5.97
CA VAL A 331 -18.71 5.58 -6.78
C VAL A 331 -18.50 7.05 -6.44
N LEU A 332 -19.56 7.80 -6.16
CA LEU A 332 -19.44 9.20 -5.72
C LEU A 332 -18.74 9.32 -4.35
N MET A 333 -19.05 8.43 -3.40
CA MET A 333 -18.43 8.45 -2.09
C MET A 333 -16.91 8.21 -2.20
N VAL A 334 -16.49 7.22 -2.97
CA VAL A 334 -15.04 6.98 -3.16
C VAL A 334 -14.39 8.12 -3.94
N SER A 335 -15.08 8.72 -4.91
CA SER A 335 -14.59 9.90 -5.63
C SER A 335 -14.34 11.06 -4.67
N ALA A 336 -15.27 11.34 -3.76
CA ALA A 336 -15.12 12.39 -2.74
C ALA A 336 -13.90 12.13 -1.83
N VAL A 337 -13.69 10.88 -1.39
CA VAL A 337 -12.52 10.51 -0.59
C VAL A 337 -11.23 10.74 -1.38
N ILE A 338 -11.16 10.30 -2.63
CA ILE A 338 -9.96 10.45 -3.46
C ILE A 338 -9.67 11.91 -3.78
N VAL A 339 -10.70 12.72 -4.07
CA VAL A 339 -10.55 14.17 -4.26
C VAL A 339 -10.02 14.84 -2.99
N TYR A 340 -10.53 14.47 -1.81
CA TYR A 340 -10.01 14.94 -0.53
C TYR A 340 -8.53 14.58 -0.35
N LEU A 341 -8.14 13.32 -0.60
CA LEU A 341 -6.75 12.88 -0.50
C LEU A 341 -5.85 13.65 -1.48
N ALA A 342 -6.31 13.86 -2.72
CA ALA A 342 -5.59 14.62 -3.74
C ALA A 342 -5.38 16.08 -3.31
N ALA A 343 -6.44 16.74 -2.83
CA ALA A 343 -6.36 18.12 -2.34
C ALA A 343 -5.36 18.25 -1.17
N ARG A 344 -5.38 17.33 -0.21
CA ARG A 344 -4.44 17.28 0.92
C ARG A 344 -2.99 17.02 0.46
N THR A 345 -2.82 16.16 -0.55
CA THR A 345 -1.50 15.85 -1.13
C THR A 345 -0.94 17.06 -1.88
N LEU A 346 -1.75 17.74 -2.69
CA LEU A 346 -1.36 18.99 -3.36
C LEU A 346 -0.97 20.07 -2.35
N LEU A 347 -1.72 20.20 -1.26
CA LEU A 347 -1.37 21.13 -0.20
C LEU A 347 -0.01 20.81 0.44
N LEU A 348 0.32 19.53 0.67
CA LEU A 348 1.63 19.13 1.15
C LEU A 348 2.73 19.41 0.12
N LEU A 349 2.44 19.19 -1.16
CA LEU A 349 3.38 19.45 -2.26
C LEU A 349 3.72 20.95 -2.34
N VAL A 350 2.70 21.82 -2.36
CA VAL A 350 2.88 23.29 -2.40
C VAL A 350 3.65 23.79 -1.17
N ARG A 351 3.43 23.16 0.00
CA ARG A 351 4.15 23.50 1.24
C ARG A 351 5.55 22.88 1.33
N GLY A 352 6.01 22.14 0.33
CA GLY A 352 7.31 21.44 0.35
C GLY A 352 7.42 20.34 1.42
N ARG A 353 6.29 19.82 1.92
CA ARG A 353 6.23 18.84 3.01
C ARG A 353 5.81 17.43 2.56
N LEU A 354 5.71 17.19 1.26
CA LEU A 354 5.31 15.89 0.72
C LEU A 354 6.39 14.81 0.91
N LEU A 355 7.65 15.21 0.79
CA LEU A 355 8.79 14.32 0.99
C LEU A 355 9.25 14.32 2.45
N PRO A 356 9.80 13.19 2.95
CA PRO A 356 10.41 13.15 4.29
C PRO A 356 11.48 14.24 4.46
N PRO A 357 11.71 14.73 5.69
CA PRO A 357 12.79 15.69 5.93
C PRO A 357 14.15 15.14 5.49
N GLY A 358 15.02 16.03 4.99
CA GLY A 358 16.37 15.69 4.48
C GLY A 358 17.38 15.46 5.57
#